data_5a40083963ff843b0f88d34cddeffcb2
#
_entry.id   5a40083963ff843b0f88d34cddeffcb2
#
_cell.length_a   1.000
_cell.length_b   1.000
_cell.length_c   1.000
_cell.angle_alpha   90.00
_cell.angle_beta   90.00
_cell.angle_gamma   90.00
#
_symmetry.space_group_name_H-M   'P 1'
#
loop_
_entity.id
_entity.type
_entity.pdbx_description
1 polymer ?
#
loop_
_entity_poly.entity_id
_entity_poly.type
_entity_poly.pdbx_seq_one_letter_code
_entity_poly.pdbx_strand_id
1 'polypeptide(L)'
;MDELIAQKENAVGILLAAIVPKVRNLYQAKSLEERCRPPLSSYPAYSAAIGKLPEKERAHLPMKKDGSGLNVFPLYLAAREAQNFTSAELRNALDECLKANRRLVTSSLDPVIVLNQLLVRILSGRN
;
A
#
# COMPACT_ATOMS: atom_id res chain seq x y z
N MET A 1 -19.90 -3.07 -25.60
CA MET A 1 -19.45 -4.30 -24.93
C MET A 1 -17.94 -4.31 -24.77
N ASP A 2 -17.20 -4.17 -25.86
CA ASP A 2 -15.72 -4.18 -25.79
C ASP A 2 -15.17 -3.03 -24.97
N GLU A 3 -15.81 -1.86 -25.04
CA GLU A 3 -15.40 -0.69 -24.29
C GLU A 3 -15.54 -0.91 -22.78
N LEU A 4 -16.62 -1.54 -22.33
CA LEU A 4 -16.83 -1.84 -20.92
C LEU A 4 -15.79 -2.85 -20.41
N ILE A 5 -15.48 -3.86 -21.22
CA ILE A 5 -14.45 -4.85 -20.86
C ILE A 5 -13.10 -4.17 -20.73
N ALA A 6 -12.75 -3.29 -21.69
CA ALA A 6 -11.49 -2.56 -21.63
C ALA A 6 -11.42 -1.64 -20.41
N GLN A 7 -12.52 -0.99 -20.05
CA GLN A 7 -12.58 -0.15 -18.85
C GLN A 7 -12.39 -0.97 -17.58
N LYS A 8 -12.98 -2.16 -17.49
CA LYS A 8 -12.81 -3.03 -16.34
C LYS A 8 -11.38 -3.51 -16.22
N GLU A 9 -10.77 -3.94 -17.32
CA GLU A 9 -9.37 -4.37 -17.33
C GLU A 9 -8.44 -3.25 -16.90
N ASN A 10 -8.69 -2.04 -17.40
CA ASN A 10 -7.91 -0.87 -17.03
C ASN A 10 -8.06 -0.54 -15.55
N ALA A 11 -9.30 -0.58 -15.03
CA ALA A 11 -9.54 -0.31 -13.61
C ALA A 11 -8.89 -1.35 -12.71
N VAL A 12 -8.97 -2.63 -13.06
CA VAL A 12 -8.28 -3.70 -12.31
C VAL A 12 -6.77 -3.47 -12.36
N GLY A 13 -6.24 -3.08 -13.52
CA GLY A 13 -4.82 -2.76 -13.65
C GLY A 13 -4.39 -1.63 -12.72
N ILE A 14 -5.17 -0.56 -12.66
CA ILE A 14 -4.89 0.56 -11.76
C ILE A 14 -4.94 0.11 -10.31
N LEU A 15 -5.96 -0.66 -9.94
CA LEU A 15 -6.11 -1.15 -8.56
C LEU A 15 -4.92 -2.01 -8.16
N LEU A 16 -4.54 -2.98 -8.98
CA LEU A 16 -3.49 -3.93 -8.65
C LEU A 16 -2.09 -3.35 -8.78
N ALA A 17 -1.87 -2.43 -9.73
CA ALA A 17 -0.54 -1.90 -9.99
C ALA A 17 -0.22 -0.60 -9.26
N ALA A 18 -1.23 0.16 -8.83
CA ALA A 18 -1.02 1.47 -8.21
C ALA A 18 -1.59 1.55 -6.79
N ILE A 19 -2.87 1.22 -6.60
CA ILE A 19 -3.54 1.43 -5.32
C ILE A 19 -3.13 0.39 -4.27
N VAL A 20 -3.22 -0.90 -4.61
CA VAL A 20 -2.90 -1.97 -3.66
C VAL A 20 -1.44 -1.92 -3.21
N PRO A 21 -0.45 -1.78 -4.12
CA PRO A 21 0.95 -1.66 -3.67
C PRO A 21 1.19 -0.46 -2.76
N LYS A 22 0.55 0.68 -3.06
CA LYS A 22 0.70 1.87 -2.23
C LYS A 22 0.17 1.64 -0.82
N VAL A 23 -1.05 1.10 -0.70
CA VAL A 23 -1.66 0.81 0.60
C VAL A 23 -0.84 -0.24 1.35
N ARG A 24 -0.37 -1.27 0.65
CA ARG A 24 0.47 -2.31 1.25
C ARG A 24 1.76 -1.74 1.81
N ASN A 25 2.42 -0.86 1.06
CA ASN A 25 3.66 -0.23 1.51
C ASN A 25 3.43 0.62 2.74
N LEU A 26 2.33 1.38 2.78
CA LEU A 26 1.96 2.16 3.95
C LEU A 26 1.72 1.26 5.16
N TYR A 27 1.03 0.15 4.97
CA TYR A 27 0.73 -0.80 6.04
C TYR A 27 2.04 -1.45 6.57
N GLN A 28 2.91 -1.87 5.68
CA GLN A 28 4.20 -2.47 6.06
C GLN A 28 5.05 -1.50 6.84
N ALA A 29 5.14 -0.25 6.37
CA ALA A 29 5.91 0.78 7.04
C ALA A 29 5.33 1.11 8.42
N LYS A 30 4.01 1.17 8.54
CA LYS A 30 3.33 1.43 9.81
C LYS A 30 3.55 0.29 10.80
N SER A 31 3.42 -0.95 10.32
CA SER A 31 3.64 -2.13 11.15
C SER A 31 5.07 -2.17 11.67
N LEU A 32 6.04 -1.85 10.82
CA LEU A 32 7.45 -1.80 11.21
C LEU A 32 7.70 -0.70 12.24
N GLU A 33 7.08 0.46 12.06
CA GLU A 33 7.17 1.55 13.01
C GLU A 33 6.67 1.14 14.39
N GLU A 34 5.53 0.44 14.45
CA GLU A 34 4.96 -0.01 15.72
C GLU A 34 5.82 -1.06 16.42
N ARG A 35 6.50 -1.91 15.65
CA ARG A 35 7.32 -2.99 16.22
C ARG A 35 8.75 -2.56 16.56
N CYS A 36 9.37 -1.76 15.69
CA CYS A 36 10.80 -1.46 15.74
C CYS A 36 11.10 0.02 15.95
N ARG A 37 10.14 0.90 15.69
CA ARG A 37 10.26 2.35 15.87
C ARG A 37 11.53 2.95 15.24
N PRO A 38 11.77 2.71 13.94
CA PRO A 38 12.94 3.32 13.30
C PRO A 38 12.80 4.84 13.23
N PRO A 39 13.92 5.58 13.34
CA PRO A 39 13.87 7.04 13.34
C PRO A 39 13.43 7.56 11.97
N LEU A 40 12.53 8.55 11.96
CA LEU A 40 12.02 9.19 10.74
C LEU A 40 12.63 10.58 10.53
N SER A 41 13.60 10.97 11.35
CA SER A 41 14.19 12.30 11.29
C SER A 41 15.00 12.53 10.02
N SER A 42 15.61 11.48 9.48
CA SER A 42 16.36 11.56 8.23
C SER A 42 16.42 10.20 7.56
N TYR A 43 16.60 10.20 6.24
CA TYR A 43 16.73 8.96 5.50
C TYR A 43 17.96 8.14 5.92
N PRO A 44 19.17 8.75 6.09
CA PRO A 44 20.32 7.97 6.55
C PRO A 44 20.09 7.26 7.88
N ALA A 45 19.45 7.93 8.83
CA ALA A 45 19.14 7.33 10.13
C ALA A 45 18.16 6.17 10.00
N TYR A 46 17.12 6.35 9.17
CA TYR A 46 16.13 5.31 8.90
C TYR A 46 16.79 4.10 8.23
N SER A 47 17.57 4.35 7.19
CA SER A 47 18.25 3.29 6.43
C SER A 47 19.19 2.49 7.34
N ALA A 48 19.94 3.14 8.21
CA ALA A 48 20.83 2.48 9.15
C ALA A 48 20.05 1.58 10.12
N ALA A 49 18.91 2.09 10.62
CA ALA A 49 18.06 1.31 11.52
C ALA A 49 17.48 0.07 10.83
N ILE A 50 17.02 0.21 9.59
CA ILE A 50 16.49 -0.91 8.82
C ILE A 50 17.59 -1.96 8.58
N GLY A 51 18.81 -1.53 8.27
CA GLY A 51 19.92 -2.43 8.04
C GLY A 51 20.32 -3.25 9.27
N LYS A 52 19.99 -2.77 10.45
CA LYS A 52 20.29 -3.44 11.72
C LYS A 52 19.19 -4.38 12.20
N LEU A 53 18.05 -4.43 11.50
CA LEU A 53 16.95 -5.31 11.89
C LEU A 53 17.34 -6.78 11.75
N PRO A 54 16.77 -7.67 12.61
CA PRO A 54 16.96 -9.11 12.44
C PRO A 54 16.45 -9.55 11.07
N GLU A 55 17.05 -10.59 10.52
CA GLU A 55 16.67 -11.13 9.21
C GLU A 55 15.19 -11.46 9.16
N LYS A 56 14.61 -11.97 10.24
CA LYS A 56 13.19 -12.28 10.35
C LYS A 56 12.31 -11.06 10.03
N GLU A 57 12.72 -9.88 10.50
CA GLU A 57 11.96 -8.64 10.22
C GLU A 57 12.22 -8.13 8.81
N ARG A 58 13.45 -8.30 8.30
CA ARG A 58 13.80 -7.83 6.96
C ARG A 58 13.20 -8.70 5.85
N ALA A 59 12.89 -9.95 6.14
CA ALA A 59 12.37 -10.89 5.14
C ALA A 59 11.05 -10.44 4.50
N HIS A 60 10.27 -9.63 5.21
CA HIS A 60 8.97 -9.16 4.73
C HIS A 60 9.02 -7.80 4.04
N LEU A 61 10.19 -7.17 4.00
CA LEU A 61 10.33 -5.84 3.42
C LEU A 61 10.55 -5.89 1.92
N PRO A 62 10.17 -4.82 1.18
CA PRO A 62 10.33 -4.81 -0.26
C PRO A 62 11.80 -4.83 -0.68
N MET A 63 12.11 -5.62 -1.71
CA MET A 63 13.44 -5.76 -2.27
C MET A 63 13.55 -4.94 -3.55
N LYS A 64 14.77 -4.51 -3.89
CA LYS A 64 15.04 -3.90 -5.18
C LYS A 64 14.82 -4.93 -6.29
N LYS A 65 14.41 -4.46 -7.46
CA LYS A 65 14.13 -5.33 -8.60
C LYS A 65 15.31 -6.17 -9.03
N ASP A 66 16.51 -5.65 -8.85
CA ASP A 66 17.75 -6.37 -9.22
C ASP A 66 18.21 -7.36 -8.14
N GLY A 67 17.52 -7.43 -7.01
CA GLY A 67 17.87 -8.34 -5.92
C GLY A 67 19.07 -7.92 -5.09
N SER A 68 19.62 -6.74 -5.32
CA SER A 68 20.84 -6.28 -4.64
C SER A 68 20.65 -5.93 -3.18
N GLY A 69 19.41 -5.82 -2.70
CA GLY A 69 19.13 -5.49 -1.31
C GLY A 69 17.71 -4.96 -1.11
N LEU A 70 17.45 -4.43 0.07
CA LEU A 70 16.14 -3.89 0.41
C LEU A 70 15.92 -2.55 -0.30
N ASN A 71 14.68 -2.30 -0.70
CA ASN A 71 14.27 -1.05 -1.32
C ASN A 71 13.82 -0.08 -0.22
N VAL A 72 14.80 0.49 0.48
CA VAL A 72 14.56 1.24 1.73
C VAL A 72 13.98 2.63 1.49
N PHE A 73 14.36 3.30 0.40
CA PHE A 73 13.90 4.68 0.16
C PHE A 73 12.38 4.79 0.01
N PRO A 74 11.72 3.97 -0.84
CA PRO A 74 10.27 3.98 -0.89
C PRO A 74 9.61 3.60 0.45
N LEU A 75 10.23 2.71 1.21
CA LEU A 75 9.74 2.33 2.54
C LEU A 75 9.80 3.53 3.49
N TYR A 76 10.88 4.29 3.44
CA TYR A 76 11.03 5.51 4.25
C TYR A 76 9.95 6.54 3.90
N LEU A 77 9.70 6.78 2.61
CA LEU A 77 8.64 7.69 2.17
C LEU A 77 7.28 7.21 2.64
N ALA A 78 7.03 5.91 2.51
CA ALA A 78 5.78 5.30 2.98
C ALA A 78 5.63 5.46 4.50
N ALA A 79 6.71 5.31 5.25
CA ALA A 79 6.69 5.47 6.71
C ALA A 79 6.30 6.89 7.11
N ARG A 80 6.81 7.89 6.39
CA ARG A 80 6.45 9.29 6.64
C ARG A 80 4.98 9.55 6.36
N GLU A 81 4.47 9.05 5.22
CA GLU A 81 3.05 9.19 4.90
C GLU A 81 2.16 8.41 5.86
N ALA A 82 2.63 7.24 6.30
CA ALA A 82 1.85 6.36 7.17
C ALA A 82 1.59 6.98 8.55
N GLN A 83 2.32 8.02 8.92
CA GLN A 83 2.06 8.74 10.16
C GLN A 83 0.66 9.37 10.19
N ASN A 84 0.07 9.60 9.03
CA ASN A 84 -1.28 10.15 8.91
C ASN A 84 -2.37 9.11 9.11
N PHE A 85 -2.02 7.84 9.28
CA PHE A 85 -2.96 6.72 9.38
C PHE A 85 -2.64 5.88 10.61
N THR A 86 -3.68 5.19 11.13
CA THR A 86 -3.47 4.13 12.10
C THR A 86 -3.28 2.80 11.37
N SER A 87 -2.73 1.81 12.05
CA SER A 87 -2.60 0.46 11.52
C SER A 87 -3.97 -0.13 11.15
N ALA A 88 -4.98 0.12 11.99
CA ALA A 88 -6.34 -0.35 11.72
C ALA A 88 -6.92 0.30 10.46
N GLU A 89 -6.69 1.59 10.26
CA GLU A 89 -7.14 2.30 9.06
C GLU A 89 -6.51 1.73 7.80
N LEU A 90 -5.22 1.42 7.84
CA LEU A 90 -4.51 0.84 6.69
C LEU A 90 -4.97 -0.60 6.40
N ARG A 91 -5.22 -1.38 7.45
CA ARG A 91 -5.78 -2.73 7.29
C ARG A 91 -7.16 -2.67 6.64
N ASN A 92 -7.99 -1.74 7.09
CA ASN A 92 -9.31 -1.52 6.50
C ASN A 92 -9.20 -1.09 5.04
N ALA A 93 -8.20 -0.25 4.71
CA ALA A 93 -7.96 0.17 3.34
C ALA A 93 -7.64 -1.03 2.43
N LEU A 94 -6.82 -1.97 2.91
CA LEU A 94 -6.53 -3.20 2.16
C LEU A 94 -7.80 -4.04 1.95
N ASP A 95 -8.64 -4.16 2.98
CA ASP A 95 -9.90 -4.88 2.89
C ASP A 95 -10.84 -4.23 1.87
N GLU A 96 -10.92 -2.91 1.87
CA GLU A 96 -11.71 -2.17 0.88
C GLU A 96 -11.18 -2.40 -0.54
N CYS A 97 -9.85 -2.53 -0.71
CA CYS A 97 -9.26 -2.88 -2.01
C CYS A 97 -9.74 -4.25 -2.49
N LEU A 98 -9.80 -5.24 -1.60
CA LEU A 98 -10.30 -6.57 -1.94
C LEU A 98 -11.76 -6.52 -2.37
N LYS A 99 -12.58 -5.75 -1.64
CA LYS A 99 -13.99 -5.58 -1.98
C LYS A 99 -14.16 -4.89 -3.33
N ALA A 100 -13.34 -3.87 -3.61
CA ALA A 100 -13.38 -3.16 -4.89
C ALA A 100 -13.01 -4.10 -6.05
N ASN A 101 -11.97 -4.92 -5.87
CA ASN A 101 -11.58 -5.88 -6.89
C ASN A 101 -12.72 -6.86 -7.19
N ARG A 102 -13.39 -7.36 -6.15
CA ARG A 102 -14.52 -8.26 -6.31
C ARG A 102 -15.65 -7.59 -7.10
N ARG A 103 -15.96 -6.33 -6.78
CA ARG A 103 -17.00 -5.58 -7.51
C ARG A 103 -16.64 -5.37 -8.97
N LEU A 104 -15.38 -5.08 -9.26
CA LEU A 104 -14.91 -4.89 -10.64
C LEU A 104 -15.08 -6.18 -11.46
N VAL A 105 -14.80 -7.33 -10.84
CA VAL A 105 -14.84 -8.62 -11.53
C VAL A 105 -16.26 -9.16 -11.67
N THR A 106 -17.11 -8.97 -10.66
CA THR A 106 -18.41 -9.66 -10.58
C THR A 106 -19.63 -8.81 -10.87
N SER A 107 -19.50 -7.48 -10.92
CA SER A 107 -20.65 -6.61 -11.12
C SER A 107 -20.59 -5.89 -12.47
N SER A 108 -21.74 -5.35 -12.88
CA SER A 108 -21.85 -4.53 -14.08
C SER A 108 -21.71 -3.03 -13.79
N LEU A 109 -21.28 -2.67 -12.57
CA LEU A 109 -21.09 -1.28 -12.20
C LEU A 109 -19.97 -0.63 -13.03
N ASP A 110 -20.09 0.68 -13.22
CA ASP A 110 -19.07 1.45 -13.91
C ASP A 110 -17.74 1.35 -13.13
N PRO A 111 -16.65 0.89 -13.75
CA PRO A 111 -15.37 0.73 -13.08
C PRO A 111 -14.84 2.02 -12.46
N VAL A 112 -15.07 3.16 -13.09
CA VAL A 112 -14.64 4.46 -12.58
C VAL A 112 -15.35 4.78 -11.27
N ILE A 113 -16.65 4.48 -11.20
CA ILE A 113 -17.43 4.67 -9.97
C ILE A 113 -16.89 3.78 -8.85
N VAL A 114 -16.58 2.52 -9.15
CA VAL A 114 -16.04 1.59 -8.15
C VAL A 114 -14.72 2.10 -7.59
N LEU A 115 -13.81 2.57 -8.44
CA LEU A 115 -12.52 3.11 -7.99
C LEU A 115 -12.69 4.39 -7.17
N ASN A 116 -13.59 5.28 -7.59
CA ASN A 116 -13.86 6.51 -6.85
C ASN A 116 -14.44 6.21 -5.47
N GLN A 117 -15.36 5.25 -5.37
CA GLN A 117 -15.92 4.82 -4.10
C GLN A 117 -14.84 4.25 -3.19
N LEU A 118 -13.91 3.47 -3.75
CA LEU A 118 -12.78 2.92 -3.00
C LEU A 118 -11.94 4.04 -2.37
N LEU A 119 -11.56 5.03 -3.17
CA LEU A 119 -10.74 6.13 -2.68
C LEU A 119 -11.47 6.92 -1.60
N VAL A 120 -12.76 7.18 -1.77
CA VAL A 120 -13.57 7.87 -0.76
C VAL A 120 -13.60 7.08 0.54
N ARG A 121 -13.79 5.76 0.48
CA ARG A 121 -13.83 4.92 1.68
C ARG A 121 -12.49 4.88 2.41
N ILE A 122 -11.39 4.81 1.66
CA ILE A 122 -10.06 4.83 2.26
C ILE A 122 -9.84 6.16 2.98
N LEU A 123 -10.16 7.28 2.32
CA LEU A 123 -9.94 8.61 2.89
C LEU A 123 -10.90 8.93 4.04
N SER A 124 -12.15 8.46 3.96
CA SER A 124 -13.13 8.72 5.01
C SER A 124 -12.93 7.87 6.26
N GLY A 125 -12.27 6.73 6.13
CA GLY A 125 -11.89 5.92 7.27
C GLY A 125 -10.73 6.51 8.07
N ARG A 126 -10.10 7.55 7.54
CA ARG A 126 -8.97 8.25 8.15
C ARG A 126 -9.48 9.37 9.05
N ASN A 127 -9.03 9.39 10.29
CA ASN A 127 -9.37 10.45 11.25
C ASN A 127 -8.14 11.23 11.64
#